data_de0fbea0f5d26e849a79f84482a86bf3
#
_entry.id   de0fbea0f5d26e849a79f84482a86bf3
#
_cell.length_a   1.000
_cell.length_b   1.000
_cell.length_c   1.000
_cell.angle_alpha   90.00
_cell.angle_beta   90.00
_cell.angle_gamma   90.00
#
_symmetry.space_group_name_H-M   'P 1'
#
loop_
_entity.id
_entity.type
_entity.pdbx_description
1 polymer ?
#
loop_
_entity_poly.entity_id
_entity_poly.type
_entity_poly.pdbx_seq_one_letter_code
_entity_poly.pdbx_strand_id
1 'polypeptide(L)'
;MTVHALATLTITSPEILAQYREKAATALSRHGGAVLQASATLDLLEGGPDLPGMAAVLTFPDRQAALAWINDPELAPVHALRRGSGHSTIILL
;
A
#
# COMPACT_ATOMS: atom_id res chain seq x y z
N MET A 1 -14.94 12.40 -5.84
CA MET A 1 -14.07 13.06 -4.85
C MET A 1 -12.86 12.21 -4.57
N THR A 2 -11.68 12.76 -4.75
CA THR A 2 -10.44 12.04 -4.47
C THR A 2 -10.33 11.68 -2.99
N VAL A 3 -9.95 10.44 -2.73
CA VAL A 3 -9.70 9.96 -1.37
C VAL A 3 -8.27 9.43 -1.26
N HIS A 4 -7.78 9.34 -0.04
CA HIS A 4 -6.42 8.87 0.24
C HIS A 4 -6.46 7.67 1.18
N ALA A 5 -5.45 6.83 1.06
CA ALA A 5 -5.23 5.72 1.99
C ALA A 5 -3.80 5.79 2.52
N LEU A 6 -3.64 5.41 3.78
CA LEU A 6 -2.33 5.25 4.39
C LEU A 6 -1.95 3.78 4.37
N ALA A 7 -0.82 3.48 3.76
CA ALA A 7 -0.28 2.13 3.73
C ALA A 7 1.03 2.10 4.50
N THR A 8 1.16 1.15 5.41
CA THR A 8 2.41 0.93 6.14
C THR A 8 2.85 -0.52 5.97
N LEU A 9 4.14 -0.74 5.99
CA LEU A 9 4.70 -2.07 5.82
C LEU A 9 5.94 -2.24 6.69
N THR A 10 5.91 -3.25 7.57
CA THR A 10 7.08 -3.73 8.28
C THR A 10 7.63 -4.91 7.49
N ILE A 11 8.77 -4.73 6.85
CA ILE A 11 9.32 -5.68 5.87
C ILE A 11 9.95 -6.87 6.59
N THR A 12 9.51 -8.09 6.23
CA THR A 12 10.11 -9.33 6.71
C THR A 12 10.73 -10.14 5.56
N SER A 13 10.35 -9.89 4.31
CA SER A 13 10.90 -10.53 3.13
C SER A 13 11.15 -9.51 2.03
N PRO A 14 12.37 -8.97 1.92
CA PRO A 14 12.70 -8.03 0.85
C PRO A 14 12.54 -8.63 -0.55
N GLU A 15 12.74 -9.94 -0.69
CA GLU A 15 12.60 -10.63 -1.98
C GLU A 15 11.16 -10.64 -2.48
N ILE A 16 10.21 -10.93 -1.58
CA ILE A 16 8.79 -10.89 -1.92
C ILE A 16 8.35 -9.45 -2.17
N LEU A 17 8.87 -8.50 -1.40
CA LEU A 17 8.59 -7.08 -1.62
C LEU A 17 9.03 -6.62 -3.01
N ALA A 18 10.18 -7.08 -3.49
CA ALA A 18 10.66 -6.76 -4.83
C ALA A 18 9.67 -7.24 -5.90
N GLN A 19 9.13 -8.45 -5.75
CA GLN A 19 8.11 -8.98 -6.64
C GLN A 19 6.82 -8.15 -6.59
N TYR A 20 6.42 -7.74 -5.40
CA TYR A 20 5.24 -6.88 -5.22
C TYR A 20 5.42 -5.54 -5.95
N ARG A 21 6.60 -4.91 -5.80
CA ARG A 21 6.89 -3.61 -6.42
C ARG A 21 6.77 -3.63 -7.94
N GLU A 22 7.06 -4.74 -8.57
CA GLU A 22 6.94 -4.88 -10.03
C GLU A 22 5.50 -4.79 -10.52
N LYS A 23 4.53 -5.06 -9.64
CA LYS A 23 3.12 -5.20 -10.00
C LYS A 23 2.22 -4.15 -9.34
N ALA A 24 2.71 -3.49 -8.30
CA ALA A 24 1.89 -2.62 -7.46
C ALA A 24 1.29 -1.44 -8.22
N ALA A 25 2.08 -0.74 -9.03
CA ALA A 25 1.61 0.44 -9.75
C ALA A 25 0.54 0.09 -10.79
N THR A 26 0.73 -1.01 -11.52
CA THR A 26 -0.24 -1.48 -12.51
C THR A 26 -1.55 -1.89 -11.82
N ALA A 27 -1.46 -2.56 -10.68
CA ALA A 27 -2.65 -2.96 -9.91
C ALA A 27 -3.45 -1.74 -9.44
N LEU A 28 -2.76 -0.71 -8.93
CA LEU A 28 -3.42 0.55 -8.53
C LEU A 28 -4.07 1.25 -9.72
N SER A 29 -3.35 1.36 -10.84
CA SER A 29 -3.85 2.09 -12.01
C SER A 29 -5.08 1.44 -12.63
N ARG A 30 -5.26 0.14 -12.46
CA ARG A 30 -6.44 -0.58 -12.90
C ARG A 30 -7.73 0.01 -12.31
N HIS A 31 -7.66 0.58 -11.12
CA HIS A 31 -8.81 1.21 -10.45
C HIS A 31 -8.63 2.73 -10.30
N GLY A 32 -7.79 3.32 -11.13
CA GLY A 32 -7.56 4.77 -11.10
C GLY A 32 -6.73 5.24 -9.92
N GLY A 33 -6.11 4.31 -9.19
CA GLY A 33 -5.27 4.63 -8.04
C GLY A 33 -3.83 4.90 -8.42
N ALA A 34 -3.12 5.55 -7.50
CA ALA A 34 -1.70 5.83 -7.67
C ALA A 34 -1.04 6.03 -6.30
N VAL A 35 0.28 5.94 -6.27
CA VAL A 35 1.06 6.33 -5.10
C VAL A 35 1.30 7.83 -5.17
N LEU A 36 0.79 8.55 -4.17
CA LEU A 36 1.02 9.99 -4.08
C LEU A 36 2.41 10.29 -3.51
N GLN A 37 2.79 9.56 -2.47
CA GLN A 37 4.11 9.66 -1.86
C GLN A 37 4.43 8.38 -1.11
N ALA A 38 5.68 7.96 -1.16
CA ALA A 38 6.16 6.80 -0.40
C ALA A 38 7.55 7.10 0.14
N SER A 39 7.88 6.51 1.29
CA SER A 39 9.19 6.65 1.90
C SER A 39 9.57 5.40 2.68
N ALA A 40 10.84 5.04 2.63
CA ALA A 40 11.44 4.04 3.50
C ALA A 40 12.29 4.69 4.61
N THR A 41 12.32 6.03 4.65
CA THR A 41 13.00 6.80 5.69
C THR A 41 11.95 7.62 6.41
N LEU A 42 11.49 7.13 7.56
CA LEU A 42 10.39 7.73 8.30
C LEU A 42 10.92 8.46 9.53
N ASP A 43 10.31 9.61 9.83
CA ASP A 43 10.61 10.40 11.01
C ASP A 43 9.39 10.40 11.93
N LEU A 44 9.59 9.99 13.18
CA LEU A 44 8.52 10.04 14.17
C LEU A 44 8.47 11.46 14.76
N LEU A 45 7.38 12.17 14.46
CA LEU A 45 7.20 13.53 14.99
C LEU A 45 6.64 13.50 16.41
N GLU A 46 5.82 12.51 16.71
CA GLU A 46 5.18 12.38 18.02
C GLU A 46 4.63 10.97 18.18
N GLY A 47 4.62 10.48 19.40
CA GLY A 47 4.05 9.19 19.72
C GLY A 47 5.08 8.18 20.20
N GLY A 48 4.63 6.98 20.58
CA GLY A 48 5.44 5.95 21.18
C GLY A 48 5.65 4.66 20.42
N PRO A 49 4.76 4.25 19.49
CA PRO A 49 4.93 2.97 18.79
C PRO A 49 6.13 3.00 17.85
N ASP A 50 6.67 1.81 17.61
CA ASP A 50 7.76 1.64 16.64
C ASP A 50 7.32 2.03 15.24
N LEU A 51 8.22 2.65 14.48
CA LEU A 51 7.95 2.99 13.09
C LEU A 51 7.98 1.74 12.21
N PRO A 52 7.07 1.64 11.22
CA PRO A 52 7.18 0.61 10.19
C PRO A 52 8.41 0.85 9.32
N GLY A 53 8.78 -0.14 8.50
CA GLY A 53 9.92 -0.02 7.59
C GLY A 53 9.67 0.95 6.46
N MET A 54 8.41 1.10 6.03
CA MET A 54 8.03 2.04 4.98
C MET A 54 6.57 2.43 5.11
N ALA A 55 6.24 3.58 4.52
CA ALA A 55 4.87 4.08 4.47
C ALA A 55 4.61 4.75 3.13
N ALA A 56 3.36 4.74 2.71
CA ALA A 56 2.93 5.37 1.47
C ALA A 56 1.55 6.00 1.64
N VAL A 57 1.34 7.09 0.91
CA VAL A 57 0.01 7.66 0.73
C VAL A 57 -0.47 7.27 -0.66
N LEU A 58 -1.58 6.56 -0.72
CA LEU A 58 -2.22 6.18 -1.97
C LEU A 58 -3.37 7.13 -2.26
N THR A 59 -3.65 7.35 -3.54
CA THR A 59 -4.78 8.17 -3.94
C THR A 59 -5.69 7.36 -4.86
N PHE A 60 -7.00 7.57 -4.72
CA PHE A 60 -8.03 6.94 -5.57
C PHE A 60 -9.06 8.01 -5.95
N PRO A 61 -9.73 7.86 -7.11
CA PRO A 61 -10.74 8.83 -7.53
C PRO A 61 -11.94 8.92 -6.58
N ASP A 62 -12.26 7.82 -5.89
CA ASP A 62 -13.32 7.77 -4.88
C ASP A 62 -13.15 6.53 -3.97
N ARG A 63 -14.00 6.41 -2.96
CA ARG A 63 -13.95 5.28 -2.03
C ARG A 63 -14.25 3.95 -2.70
N GLN A 64 -15.17 3.95 -3.67
CA GLN A 64 -15.54 2.73 -4.38
C GLN A 64 -14.37 2.17 -5.16
N ALA A 65 -13.54 3.03 -5.77
CA ALA A 65 -12.35 2.62 -6.49
C ALA A 65 -11.34 1.93 -5.55
N ALA A 66 -11.15 2.48 -4.35
CA ALA A 66 -10.25 1.88 -3.37
C ALA A 66 -10.77 0.50 -2.91
N LEU A 67 -12.08 0.39 -2.64
CA LEU A 67 -12.69 -0.87 -2.25
C LEU A 67 -12.64 -1.90 -3.39
N ALA A 68 -12.86 -1.45 -4.62
CA ALA A 68 -12.76 -2.32 -5.80
C ALA A 68 -11.33 -2.84 -5.97
N TRP A 69 -10.33 -2.00 -5.75
CA TRP A 69 -8.92 -2.39 -5.83
C TRP A 69 -8.58 -3.50 -4.82
N ILE A 70 -8.94 -3.31 -3.55
CA ILE A 70 -8.58 -4.28 -2.52
C ILE A 70 -9.36 -5.60 -2.64
N ASN A 71 -10.55 -5.56 -3.24
CA ASN A 71 -11.43 -6.71 -3.38
C ASN A 71 -11.40 -7.34 -4.78
N ASP A 72 -10.60 -6.81 -5.71
CA ASP A 72 -10.51 -7.34 -7.06
C ASP A 72 -9.90 -8.75 -7.05
N PRO A 73 -10.64 -9.78 -7.47
CA PRO A 73 -10.13 -11.15 -7.45
C PRO A 73 -8.94 -11.35 -8.39
N GLU A 74 -8.82 -10.58 -9.45
CA GLU A 74 -7.66 -10.65 -10.34
C GLU A 74 -6.40 -10.04 -9.73
N LEU A 75 -6.56 -9.17 -8.73
CA LEU A 75 -5.44 -8.58 -8.00
C LEU A 75 -5.11 -9.34 -6.72
N ALA A 76 -5.85 -10.39 -6.38
CA ALA A 76 -5.58 -11.18 -5.18
C ALA A 76 -4.13 -11.68 -5.10
N PRO A 77 -3.49 -12.15 -6.20
CA PRO A 77 -2.09 -12.56 -6.16
C PRO A 77 -1.14 -11.39 -5.83
N VAL A 78 -1.45 -10.18 -6.29
CA VAL A 78 -0.65 -8.99 -6.00
C VAL A 78 -0.76 -8.62 -4.53
N HIS A 79 -1.97 -8.62 -3.98
CA HIS A 79 -2.19 -8.36 -2.55
C HIS A 79 -1.54 -9.43 -1.68
N ALA A 80 -1.51 -10.68 -2.13
CA ALA A 80 -0.82 -11.75 -1.42
C ALA A 80 0.69 -11.52 -1.34
N LEU A 81 1.30 -10.98 -2.41
CA LEU A 81 2.71 -10.60 -2.40
C LEU A 81 3.00 -9.52 -1.34
N ARG A 82 2.15 -8.48 -1.28
CA ARG A 82 2.31 -7.44 -0.27
C ARG A 82 2.24 -8.02 1.14
N ARG A 83 1.24 -8.86 1.40
CA ARG A 83 1.07 -9.49 2.72
C ARG A 83 2.20 -10.45 3.04
N GLY A 84 2.74 -11.14 2.04
CA GLY A 84 3.87 -12.04 2.21
C GLY A 84 5.20 -11.32 2.40
N SER A 85 5.29 -10.03 2.05
CA SER A 85 6.51 -9.25 2.20
C SER A 85 6.71 -8.73 3.63
N GLY A 86 5.68 -8.78 4.48
CA GLY A 86 5.76 -8.33 5.86
C GLY A 86 4.40 -8.06 6.47
N HIS A 87 4.39 -7.21 7.50
CA HIS A 87 3.17 -6.79 8.17
C HIS A 87 2.65 -5.52 7.51
N SER A 88 1.54 -5.64 6.77
CA SER A 88 0.95 -4.55 6.01
C SER A 88 -0.33 -4.06 6.66
N THR A 89 -0.47 -2.74 6.76
CA THR A 89 -1.70 -2.09 7.20
C THR A 89 -2.07 -1.02 6.19
N ILE A 90 -3.32 -1.03 5.74
CA ILE A 90 -3.85 -0.02 4.83
C ILE A 90 -5.12 0.55 5.43
N ILE A 91 -5.16 1.87 5.60
CA ILE A 91 -6.28 2.58 6.18
C ILE A 91 -6.81 3.55 5.12
N LEU A 92 -8.08 3.42 4.78
CA LEU A 92 -8.74 4.38 3.89
C LEU A 92 -9.28 5.54 4.73
N LEU A 93 -8.92 6.74 4.34
CA LEU A 93 -9.34 7.98 5.02
C LEU A 93 -10.72 8.44 4.59
#